data_dd350106f9696e35a518bfee025f6f2d
#
_entry.id   dd350106f9696e35a518bfee025f6f2d
#
_cell.length_a   1.000
_cell.length_b   1.000
_cell.length_c   1.000
_cell.angle_alpha   90.00
_cell.angle_beta   90.00
_cell.angle_gamma   90.00
#
_symmetry.space_group_name_H-M   'P 1'
#
loop_
_entity.id
_entity.type
_entity.pdbx_description
1 polymer ?
#
loop_
_entity_poly.entity_id
_entity_poly.type
_entity_poly.pdbx_seq_one_letter_code
_entity_poly.pdbx_strand_id
1 'polypeptide(L)'
;WHIASDIFADDLFAKFGIIAALYFLNLAVFSVFCLPGIVKPFCIFILLLCSITSYYMDTLGVFVDREMIQNVMVTTVTESKHLVTFSFLGHVAIYGLIPSIAVLTVRLKKLKPVFAFGAPFLASIIYFCICLTLLAADFKTYASIIRERRDFMASYQPGAPIVNSFRYAAMIGKTINTVMMPLGEDAIKGANYNEKQNPTLTVLVIGETARSQNFSLNGYDRDTNPMLSQWSILNFGNVSSCGT
;
A
#
# COMPACT_ATOMS: atom_id res chain seq x y z
N TRP A 1 -6.82 -12.08 -7.89
CA TRP A 1 -7.58 -13.30 -8.22
C TRP A 1 -7.49 -14.33 -7.10
N HIS A 2 -6.29 -14.70 -6.63
CA HIS A 2 -6.09 -15.71 -5.58
C HIS A 2 -6.86 -15.34 -4.29
N ILE A 3 -6.74 -14.11 -3.80
CA ILE A 3 -7.44 -13.65 -2.59
C ILE A 3 -8.96 -13.78 -2.71
N ALA A 4 -9.53 -13.42 -3.86
CA ALA A 4 -10.97 -13.60 -4.09
C ALA A 4 -11.35 -15.09 -4.15
N SER A 5 -10.45 -15.95 -4.66
CA SER A 5 -10.67 -17.40 -4.66
C SER A 5 -10.73 -17.98 -3.26
N ASP A 6 -9.84 -17.54 -2.38
CA ASP A 6 -9.74 -18.04 -1.01
C ASP A 6 -10.89 -17.56 -0.13
N ILE A 7 -11.30 -16.28 -0.30
CA ILE A 7 -12.40 -15.70 0.48
C ILE A 7 -13.76 -16.29 0.12
N PHE A 8 -13.98 -16.56 -1.17
CA PHE A 8 -15.27 -17.03 -1.69
C PHE A 8 -15.19 -18.49 -2.18
N ALA A 9 -14.41 -19.33 -1.52
CA ALA A 9 -14.22 -20.73 -1.94
C ALA A 9 -15.55 -21.49 -2.03
N ASP A 10 -16.44 -21.24 -1.06
CA ASP A 10 -17.71 -21.96 -0.89
C ASP A 10 -18.91 -21.24 -1.53
N ASP A 11 -18.77 -19.98 -1.98
CA ASP A 11 -19.86 -19.19 -2.56
C ASP A 11 -19.46 -18.60 -3.92
N LEU A 12 -19.70 -19.37 -4.96
CA LEU A 12 -19.41 -18.96 -6.35
C LEU A 12 -20.27 -17.76 -6.78
N PHE A 13 -21.49 -17.64 -6.29
CA PHE A 13 -22.37 -16.52 -6.66
C PHE A 13 -21.83 -15.21 -6.08
N ALA A 14 -21.49 -15.18 -4.81
CA ALA A 14 -20.87 -14.02 -4.18
C ALA A 14 -19.52 -13.66 -4.83
N LYS A 15 -18.70 -14.68 -5.19
CA LYS A 15 -17.43 -14.47 -5.88
C LYS A 15 -17.60 -13.78 -7.24
N PHE A 16 -18.48 -14.30 -8.09
CA PHE A 16 -18.70 -13.66 -9.39
C PHE A 16 -19.39 -12.32 -9.27
N GLY A 17 -20.29 -12.14 -8.30
CA GLY A 17 -20.95 -10.87 -8.02
C GLY A 17 -19.98 -9.76 -7.65
N ILE A 18 -19.04 -10.01 -6.73
CA ILE A 18 -18.04 -9.00 -6.33
C ILE A 18 -17.06 -8.68 -7.47
N ILE A 19 -16.63 -9.70 -8.23
CA ILE A 19 -15.74 -9.49 -9.39
C ILE A 19 -16.45 -8.65 -10.46
N ALA A 20 -17.70 -8.95 -10.75
CA ALA A 20 -18.50 -8.16 -11.69
C ALA A 20 -18.72 -6.74 -11.16
N ALA A 21 -19.00 -6.54 -9.88
CA ALA A 21 -19.15 -5.23 -9.27
C ALA A 21 -17.87 -4.40 -9.39
N LEU A 22 -16.70 -4.98 -9.10
CA LEU A 22 -15.40 -4.32 -9.27
C LEU A 22 -15.08 -4.01 -10.74
N TYR A 23 -15.46 -4.90 -11.65
CA TYR A 23 -15.33 -4.67 -13.09
C TYR A 23 -16.16 -3.46 -13.54
N PHE A 24 -17.45 -3.39 -13.17
CA PHE A 24 -18.30 -2.26 -13.49
C PHE A 24 -17.87 -0.97 -12.78
N LEU A 25 -17.31 -1.06 -11.58
CA LEU A 25 -16.70 0.09 -10.90
C LEU A 25 -15.52 0.65 -11.71
N ASN A 26 -14.64 -0.23 -12.20
CA ASN A 26 -13.54 0.21 -13.08
C ASN A 26 -14.06 0.83 -14.38
N LEU A 27 -15.07 0.23 -15.01
CA LEU A 27 -15.69 0.79 -16.21
C LEU A 27 -16.30 2.17 -15.93
N ALA A 28 -16.96 2.35 -14.79
CA ALA A 28 -17.53 3.64 -14.39
C ALA A 28 -16.44 4.72 -14.26
N VAL A 29 -15.37 4.41 -13.53
CA VAL A 29 -14.24 5.33 -13.34
C VAL A 29 -13.54 5.62 -14.68
N PHE A 30 -13.24 4.60 -15.47
CA PHE A 30 -12.52 4.75 -16.72
C PHE A 30 -13.34 5.52 -17.76
N SER A 31 -14.67 5.34 -17.76
CA SER A 31 -15.55 6.09 -18.66
C SER A 31 -15.46 7.60 -18.46
N VAL A 32 -15.29 8.09 -17.23
CA VAL A 32 -15.11 9.52 -16.95
C VAL A 32 -13.88 10.08 -17.67
N PHE A 33 -12.82 9.28 -17.80
CA PHE A 33 -11.57 9.66 -18.46
C PHE A 33 -11.54 9.35 -19.96
N CYS A 34 -12.61 8.77 -20.53
CA CYS A 34 -12.75 8.54 -21.97
C CYS A 34 -13.03 9.84 -22.77
N LEU A 35 -12.45 10.94 -22.35
CA LEU A 35 -12.58 12.25 -23.00
C LEU A 35 -11.52 12.44 -24.09
N PRO A 36 -11.85 13.18 -25.17
CA PRO A 36 -10.88 13.50 -26.23
C PRO A 36 -9.62 14.16 -25.66
N GLY A 37 -8.45 13.63 -26.00
CA GLY A 37 -7.16 14.12 -25.51
C GLY A 37 -6.72 13.55 -24.14
N ILE A 38 -7.63 13.09 -23.30
CA ILE A 38 -7.33 12.56 -21.95
C ILE A 38 -7.22 11.05 -21.95
N VAL A 39 -8.02 10.35 -22.75
CA VAL A 39 -8.13 8.88 -22.71
C VAL A 39 -6.79 8.17 -22.90
N LYS A 40 -5.96 8.60 -23.87
CA LYS A 40 -4.68 7.96 -24.13
C LYS A 40 -3.68 8.16 -22.97
N PRO A 41 -3.36 9.38 -22.50
CA PRO A 41 -2.47 9.57 -21.39
C PRO A 41 -2.99 8.89 -20.10
N PHE A 42 -4.30 8.88 -19.88
CA PHE A 42 -4.90 8.16 -18.76
C PHE A 42 -4.67 6.65 -18.84
N CYS A 43 -4.96 6.02 -19.99
CA CYS A 43 -4.73 4.58 -20.18
C CYS A 43 -3.25 4.23 -20.00
N ILE A 44 -2.32 5.03 -20.54
CA ILE A 44 -0.89 4.80 -20.39
C ILE A 44 -0.49 4.89 -18.92
N PHE A 45 -0.96 5.92 -18.21
CA PHE A 45 -0.70 6.08 -16.79
C PHE A 45 -1.18 4.85 -15.98
N ILE A 46 -2.40 4.38 -16.22
CA ILE A 46 -2.95 3.21 -15.53
C ILE A 46 -2.18 1.93 -15.87
N LEU A 47 -1.82 1.72 -17.13
CA LEU A 47 -1.04 0.55 -17.54
C LEU A 47 0.33 0.51 -16.87
N LEU A 48 1.04 1.64 -16.83
CA LEU A 48 2.33 1.74 -16.15
C LEU A 48 2.18 1.58 -14.64
N LEU A 49 1.20 2.23 -14.02
CA LEU A 49 0.93 2.10 -12.59
C LEU A 49 0.65 0.64 -12.21
N CYS A 50 -0.26 -0.03 -12.93
CA CYS A 50 -0.61 -1.42 -12.68
C CYS A 50 0.58 -2.36 -12.90
N SER A 51 1.39 -2.16 -13.94
CA SER A 51 2.54 -3.02 -14.22
C SER A 51 3.62 -2.92 -13.13
N ILE A 52 3.85 -1.73 -12.60
CA ILE A 52 4.80 -1.51 -11.51
C ILE A 52 4.27 -2.15 -10.22
N THR A 53 3.03 -1.83 -9.85
CA THR A 53 2.46 -2.30 -8.59
C THR A 53 2.23 -3.81 -8.58
N SER A 54 1.78 -4.41 -9.69
CA SER A 54 1.59 -5.87 -9.77
C SER A 54 2.90 -6.63 -9.61
N TYR A 55 4.00 -6.14 -10.19
CA TYR A 55 5.30 -6.79 -10.04
C TYR A 55 5.71 -6.92 -8.57
N TYR A 56 5.64 -5.84 -7.81
CA TYR A 56 6.03 -5.86 -6.40
C TYR A 56 5.03 -6.64 -5.53
N MET A 57 3.75 -6.58 -5.84
CA MET A 57 2.74 -7.39 -5.15
C MET A 57 3.00 -8.89 -5.35
N ASP A 58 3.31 -9.31 -6.57
CA ASP A 58 3.55 -10.72 -6.90
C ASP A 58 4.92 -11.22 -6.40
N THR A 59 5.95 -10.35 -6.45
CA THR A 59 7.33 -10.74 -6.12
C THR A 59 7.61 -10.67 -4.62
N LEU A 60 7.12 -9.64 -3.95
CA LEU A 60 7.36 -9.39 -2.52
C LEU A 60 6.21 -9.85 -1.63
N GLY A 61 5.05 -10.20 -2.21
CA GLY A 61 3.85 -10.56 -1.45
C GLY A 61 3.27 -9.40 -0.63
N VAL A 62 3.55 -8.15 -1.01
CA VAL A 62 3.13 -6.95 -0.28
C VAL A 62 1.95 -6.28 -0.97
N PHE A 63 1.11 -5.61 -0.20
CA PHE A 63 0.02 -4.78 -0.73
C PHE A 63 0.47 -3.33 -0.83
N VAL A 64 -0.06 -2.62 -1.84
CA VAL A 64 0.20 -1.19 -2.02
C VAL A 64 -0.79 -0.40 -1.15
N ASP A 65 -0.57 -0.46 0.15
CA ASP A 65 -1.31 0.33 1.12
C ASP A 65 -0.64 1.69 1.40
N ARG A 66 -1.21 2.46 2.33
CA ARG A 66 -0.66 3.77 2.70
C ARG A 66 0.75 3.67 3.28
N GLU A 67 1.01 2.64 4.08
CA GLU A 67 2.29 2.44 4.75
C GLU A 67 3.37 2.04 3.75
N MET A 68 3.02 1.19 2.78
CA MET A 68 3.93 0.85 1.67
C MET A 68 4.28 2.08 0.84
N ILE A 69 3.32 2.96 0.56
CA ILE A 69 3.60 4.22 -0.14
C ILE A 69 4.51 5.12 0.68
N GLN A 70 4.29 5.23 1.99
CA GLN A 70 5.18 5.95 2.89
C GLN A 70 6.59 5.37 2.83
N ASN A 71 6.74 4.06 2.93
CA ASN A 71 8.04 3.39 2.86
C ASN A 71 8.76 3.70 1.53
N VAL A 72 8.06 3.63 0.41
CA VAL A 72 8.62 4.00 -0.90
C VAL A 72 9.11 5.45 -0.93
N MET A 73 8.35 6.36 -0.32
CA MET A 73 8.69 7.81 -0.33
C MET A 73 9.85 8.16 0.60
N VAL A 74 10.07 7.42 1.69
CA VAL A 74 11.19 7.65 2.62
C VAL A 74 12.42 6.79 2.32
N THR A 75 12.29 5.76 1.47
CA THR A 75 13.40 4.90 1.07
C THR A 75 14.45 5.68 0.29
N THR A 76 15.71 5.52 0.65
CA THR A 76 16.82 6.19 0.00
C THR A 76 17.05 5.66 -1.42
N VAL A 77 17.65 6.50 -2.30
CA VAL A 77 17.99 6.09 -3.68
C VAL A 77 18.92 4.87 -3.70
N THR A 78 19.79 4.76 -2.70
CA THR A 78 20.75 3.64 -2.59
C THR A 78 20.02 2.32 -2.35
N GLU A 79 19.03 2.30 -1.49
CA GLU A 79 18.19 1.13 -1.21
C GLU A 79 17.29 0.80 -2.39
N SER A 80 16.67 1.80 -3.00
CA SER A 80 15.76 1.64 -4.14
C SER A 80 16.43 1.00 -5.35
N LYS A 81 17.76 1.18 -5.56
CA LYS A 81 18.48 0.56 -6.67
C LYS A 81 18.41 -0.96 -6.68
N HIS A 82 18.35 -1.59 -5.50
CA HIS A 82 18.26 -3.05 -5.39
C HIS A 82 16.88 -3.60 -5.77
N LEU A 83 15.86 -2.76 -5.77
CA LEU A 83 14.49 -3.13 -6.17
C LEU A 83 14.31 -3.10 -7.70
N VAL A 84 15.14 -2.35 -8.42
CA VAL A 84 15.10 -2.27 -9.89
C VAL A 84 15.96 -3.39 -10.48
N THR A 85 15.34 -4.53 -10.73
CA THR A 85 15.97 -5.72 -11.30
C THR A 85 15.67 -5.86 -12.79
N PHE A 86 16.45 -6.70 -13.51
CA PHE A 86 16.13 -7.03 -14.91
C PHE A 86 14.74 -7.67 -15.06
N SER A 87 14.32 -8.48 -14.10
CA SER A 87 12.97 -9.07 -14.06
C SER A 87 11.90 -7.99 -13.96
N PHE A 88 12.09 -6.99 -13.09
CA PHE A 88 11.20 -5.83 -12.99
C PHE A 88 11.11 -5.07 -14.32
N LEU A 89 12.25 -4.75 -14.93
CA LEU A 89 12.26 -4.05 -16.21
C LEU A 89 11.56 -4.83 -17.33
N GLY A 90 11.77 -6.15 -17.38
CA GLY A 90 11.08 -7.04 -18.31
C GLY A 90 9.58 -7.07 -18.09
N HIS A 91 9.14 -7.16 -16.84
CA HIS A 91 7.72 -7.13 -16.48
C HIS A 91 7.06 -5.80 -16.90
N VAL A 92 7.67 -4.67 -16.56
CA VAL A 92 7.16 -3.34 -16.93
C VAL A 92 7.17 -3.15 -18.45
N ALA A 93 8.18 -3.68 -19.15
CA ALA A 93 8.21 -3.64 -20.60
C ALA A 93 7.03 -4.41 -21.23
N ILE A 94 6.77 -5.63 -20.77
CA ILE A 94 5.73 -6.50 -21.34
C ILE A 94 4.32 -6.01 -20.97
N TYR A 95 4.07 -5.70 -19.71
CA TYR A 95 2.72 -5.40 -19.20
C TYR A 95 2.41 -3.89 -19.15
N GLY A 96 3.42 -3.04 -19.17
CA GLY A 96 3.28 -1.58 -19.15
C GLY A 96 3.57 -0.93 -20.50
N LEU A 97 4.81 -1.04 -21.01
CA LEU A 97 5.26 -0.28 -22.19
C LEU A 97 4.66 -0.80 -23.49
N ILE A 98 4.64 -2.11 -23.75
CA ILE A 98 4.09 -2.67 -24.99
C ILE A 98 2.61 -2.33 -25.15
N PRO A 99 1.72 -2.55 -24.14
CA PRO A 99 0.34 -2.12 -24.24
C PRO A 99 0.19 -0.60 -24.37
N SER A 100 1.04 0.18 -23.72
CA SER A 100 1.03 1.64 -23.85
C SER A 100 1.34 2.12 -25.25
N ILE A 101 2.31 1.49 -25.91
CA ILE A 101 2.61 1.74 -27.33
C ILE A 101 1.41 1.38 -28.20
N ALA A 102 0.77 0.22 -27.94
CA ALA A 102 -0.45 -0.15 -28.65
C ALA A 102 -1.56 0.89 -28.49
N VAL A 103 -1.77 1.44 -27.29
CA VAL A 103 -2.73 2.54 -27.05
C VAL A 103 -2.38 3.79 -27.88
N LEU A 104 -1.10 4.12 -28.03
CA LEU A 104 -0.68 5.28 -28.84
C LEU A 104 -1.01 5.09 -30.32
N THR A 105 -0.88 3.87 -30.86
CA THR A 105 -1.14 3.58 -32.28
C THR A 105 -2.63 3.58 -32.64
N VAL A 106 -3.53 3.34 -31.68
CA VAL A 106 -4.98 3.33 -31.92
C VAL A 106 -5.46 4.70 -32.38
N ARG A 107 -6.15 4.76 -33.49
CA ARG A 107 -6.78 5.98 -34.00
C ARG A 107 -8.18 6.13 -33.40
N LEU A 108 -8.36 7.18 -32.58
CA LEU A 108 -9.66 7.49 -31.99
C LEU A 108 -10.57 8.16 -33.03
N LYS A 109 -11.81 7.69 -33.09
CA LYS A 109 -12.83 8.30 -33.95
C LYS A 109 -13.22 9.66 -33.37
N LYS A 110 -13.21 10.71 -34.22
CA LYS A 110 -13.72 12.03 -33.83
C LYS A 110 -15.25 11.98 -33.76
N LEU A 111 -15.80 12.17 -32.58
CA LEU A 111 -17.23 12.27 -32.33
C LEU A 111 -17.65 13.76 -32.28
N LYS A 112 -18.94 14.04 -32.52
CA LYS A 112 -19.49 15.37 -32.25
C LYS A 112 -19.29 15.72 -30.76
N PRO A 113 -19.00 16.98 -30.39
CA PRO A 113 -18.67 17.38 -29.02
C PRO A 113 -19.69 16.90 -27.98
N VAL A 114 -20.98 17.04 -28.29
CA VAL A 114 -22.06 16.59 -27.37
C VAL A 114 -21.94 15.12 -27.02
N PHE A 115 -21.68 14.26 -28.01
CA PHE A 115 -21.51 12.83 -27.79
C PHE A 115 -20.13 12.50 -27.19
N ALA A 116 -19.10 13.26 -27.54
CA ALA A 116 -17.74 13.02 -27.02
C ALA A 116 -17.61 13.30 -25.53
N PHE A 117 -18.40 14.21 -24.98
CA PHE A 117 -18.43 14.52 -23.56
C PHE A 117 -19.62 13.89 -22.84
N GLY A 118 -20.81 13.89 -23.45
CA GLY A 118 -22.03 13.36 -22.78
C GLY A 118 -22.06 11.85 -22.65
N ALA A 119 -21.66 11.11 -23.69
CA ALA A 119 -21.72 9.65 -23.67
C ALA A 119 -20.83 9.00 -22.59
N PRO A 120 -19.58 9.44 -22.36
CA PRO A 120 -18.75 8.90 -21.28
C PRO A 120 -19.36 9.09 -19.89
N PHE A 121 -19.93 10.25 -19.61
CA PHE A 121 -20.60 10.50 -18.32
C PHE A 121 -21.86 9.65 -18.14
N LEU A 122 -22.68 9.53 -19.18
CA LEU A 122 -23.86 8.67 -19.13
C LEU A 122 -23.47 7.20 -18.92
N ALA A 123 -22.45 6.72 -19.64
CA ALA A 123 -21.91 5.36 -19.48
C ALA A 123 -21.38 5.15 -18.05
N SER A 124 -20.67 6.12 -17.48
CA SER A 124 -20.18 6.07 -16.10
C SER A 124 -21.33 5.90 -15.10
N ILE A 125 -22.40 6.67 -15.25
CA ILE A 125 -23.59 6.57 -14.37
C ILE A 125 -24.22 5.18 -14.51
N ILE A 126 -24.39 4.67 -15.72
CA ILE A 126 -24.99 3.35 -15.96
C ILE A 126 -24.14 2.26 -15.30
N TYR A 127 -22.81 2.25 -15.53
CA TYR A 127 -21.93 1.26 -14.94
C TYR A 127 -21.90 1.36 -13.42
N PHE A 128 -21.93 2.56 -12.88
CA PHE A 128 -21.98 2.75 -11.42
C PHE A 128 -23.29 2.23 -10.82
N CYS A 129 -24.44 2.46 -11.48
CA CYS A 129 -25.71 1.89 -11.05
C CYS A 129 -25.71 0.35 -11.10
N ILE A 130 -25.11 -0.25 -12.14
CA ILE A 130 -24.96 -1.71 -12.22
C ILE A 130 -24.10 -2.20 -11.06
N CYS A 131 -22.96 -1.56 -10.78
CA CYS A 131 -22.10 -1.90 -9.65
C CYS A 131 -22.86 -1.87 -8.32
N LEU A 132 -23.62 -0.81 -8.06
CA LEU A 132 -24.44 -0.68 -6.84
C LEU A 132 -25.49 -1.78 -6.74
N THR A 133 -26.16 -2.12 -7.83
CA THR A 133 -27.16 -3.20 -7.89
C THR A 133 -26.54 -4.55 -7.55
N LEU A 134 -25.35 -4.85 -8.10
CA LEU A 134 -24.63 -6.08 -7.80
C LEU A 134 -24.21 -6.14 -6.33
N LEU A 135 -23.72 -5.05 -5.77
CA LEU A 135 -23.35 -4.99 -4.35
C LEU A 135 -24.57 -5.08 -3.41
N ALA A 136 -25.72 -4.57 -3.84
CA ALA A 136 -26.97 -4.67 -3.09
C ALA A 136 -27.56 -6.09 -3.08
N ALA A 137 -27.28 -6.89 -4.10
CA ALA A 137 -27.81 -8.25 -4.24
C ALA A 137 -27.39 -9.18 -3.08
N ASP A 138 -26.17 -9.01 -2.56
CA ASP A 138 -25.68 -9.73 -1.37
C ASP A 138 -24.90 -8.78 -0.45
N PHE A 139 -25.57 -7.72 -0.04
CA PHE A 139 -24.97 -6.64 0.76
C PHE A 139 -24.33 -7.14 2.06
N LYS A 140 -24.94 -8.13 2.73
CA LYS A 140 -24.42 -8.62 4.02
C LYS A 140 -23.03 -9.24 3.87
N THR A 141 -22.89 -10.13 2.89
CA THR A 141 -21.62 -10.82 2.61
C THR A 141 -20.54 -9.82 2.19
N TYR A 142 -20.86 -8.92 1.25
CA TYR A 142 -19.86 -7.95 0.77
C TYR A 142 -19.45 -6.93 1.82
N ALA A 143 -20.40 -6.43 2.62
CA ALA A 143 -20.11 -5.49 3.70
C ALA A 143 -19.24 -6.13 4.80
N SER A 144 -19.47 -7.40 5.15
CA SER A 144 -18.64 -8.14 6.09
C SER A 144 -17.20 -8.29 5.57
N ILE A 145 -17.05 -8.75 4.32
CA ILE A 145 -15.75 -8.97 3.70
C ILE A 145 -14.95 -7.66 3.57
N ILE A 146 -15.58 -6.58 3.10
CA ILE A 146 -14.89 -5.28 2.96
C ILE A 146 -14.41 -4.77 4.32
N ARG A 147 -15.15 -5.05 5.41
CA ARG A 147 -14.78 -4.63 6.76
C ARG A 147 -13.71 -5.52 7.38
N GLU A 148 -13.79 -6.84 7.20
CA GLU A 148 -12.93 -7.81 7.88
C GLU A 148 -11.66 -8.12 7.10
N ARG A 149 -11.72 -8.13 5.78
CA ARG A 149 -10.63 -8.51 4.88
C ARG A 149 -10.02 -7.28 4.20
N ARG A 150 -9.16 -6.59 4.94
CA ARG A 150 -8.44 -5.39 4.43
C ARG A 150 -7.50 -5.73 3.29
N ASP A 151 -6.96 -6.94 3.26
CA ASP A 151 -6.13 -7.50 2.19
C ASP A 151 -6.86 -7.51 0.84
N PHE A 152 -8.15 -7.84 0.83
CA PHE A 152 -8.97 -7.82 -0.38
C PHE A 152 -9.05 -6.41 -1.00
N MET A 153 -9.30 -5.39 -0.17
CA MET A 153 -9.35 -4.00 -0.66
C MET A 153 -7.97 -3.47 -1.04
N ALA A 154 -6.91 -3.89 -0.35
CA ALA A 154 -5.54 -3.51 -0.67
C ALA A 154 -5.00 -4.17 -1.94
N SER A 155 -5.57 -5.31 -2.34
CA SER A 155 -5.22 -5.99 -3.60
C SER A 155 -5.92 -5.43 -4.84
N TYR A 156 -6.93 -4.56 -4.66
CA TYR A 156 -7.72 -4.01 -5.77
C TYR A 156 -6.92 -3.03 -6.64
N GLN A 157 -6.62 -3.42 -7.88
CA GLN A 157 -5.91 -2.60 -8.86
C GLN A 157 -6.88 -2.03 -9.92
N PRO A 158 -6.67 -0.78 -10.35
CA PRO A 158 -5.67 0.23 -9.94
C PRO A 158 -6.13 1.10 -8.74
N GLY A 159 -7.24 0.76 -8.11
CA GLY A 159 -7.87 1.59 -7.07
C GLY A 159 -7.01 1.74 -5.82
N ALA A 160 -6.43 0.65 -5.32
CA ALA A 160 -5.66 0.68 -4.07
C ALA A 160 -4.46 1.65 -4.12
N PRO A 161 -3.54 1.59 -5.11
CA PRO A 161 -2.42 2.52 -5.16
C PRO A 161 -2.86 3.97 -5.30
N ILE A 162 -3.91 4.25 -6.09
CA ILE A 162 -4.43 5.62 -6.27
C ILE A 162 -5.01 6.15 -4.95
N VAL A 163 -5.93 5.42 -4.33
CA VAL A 163 -6.60 5.84 -3.09
C VAL A 163 -5.59 5.99 -1.94
N ASN A 164 -4.64 5.05 -1.83
CA ASN A 164 -3.64 5.09 -0.76
C ASN A 164 -2.61 6.20 -0.96
N SER A 165 -2.31 6.60 -2.20
CA SER A 165 -1.51 7.80 -2.47
C SER A 165 -2.19 9.07 -1.97
N PHE A 166 -3.50 9.21 -2.19
CA PHE A 166 -4.27 10.33 -1.64
C PHE A 166 -4.34 10.29 -0.12
N ARG A 167 -4.50 9.11 0.49
CA ARG A 167 -4.49 8.94 1.95
C ARG A 167 -3.15 9.34 2.56
N TYR A 168 -2.06 8.98 1.90
CA TYR A 168 -0.71 9.37 2.31
C TYR A 168 -0.52 10.89 2.21
N ALA A 169 -0.90 11.51 1.10
CA ALA A 169 -0.84 12.96 0.93
C ALA A 169 -1.66 13.70 2.00
N ALA A 170 -2.87 13.21 2.30
CA ALA A 170 -3.71 13.77 3.36
C ALA A 170 -3.08 13.60 4.77
N MET A 171 -2.37 12.50 5.02
CA MET A 171 -1.64 12.29 6.26
C MET A 171 -0.51 13.31 6.42
N ILE A 172 0.31 13.51 5.38
CA ILE A 172 1.38 14.53 5.41
C ILE A 172 0.80 15.91 5.73
N GLY A 173 -0.30 16.29 5.05
CA GLY A 173 -0.95 17.58 5.29
C GLY A 173 -1.41 17.78 6.74
N LYS A 174 -1.82 16.71 7.42
CA LYS A 174 -2.15 16.75 8.85
C LYS A 174 -0.91 16.83 9.73
N THR A 175 0.14 16.07 9.40
CA THR A 175 1.37 16.01 10.18
C THR A 175 2.12 17.36 10.19
N ILE A 176 2.11 18.10 9.08
CA ILE A 176 2.74 19.43 8.97
C ILE A 176 2.13 20.40 9.99
N ASN A 177 0.85 20.26 10.32
CA ASN A 177 0.14 21.13 11.26
C ASN A 177 0.16 20.59 12.71
N THR A 178 0.88 19.50 12.99
CA THR A 178 0.96 18.93 14.33
C THR A 178 2.01 19.69 15.15
N VAL A 179 1.57 20.31 16.23
CA VAL A 179 2.48 20.92 17.21
C VAL A 179 3.14 19.80 18.00
N MET A 180 4.46 19.71 17.93
CA MET A 180 5.22 18.78 18.77
C MET A 180 5.08 19.19 20.22
N MET A 181 4.57 18.27 21.05
CA MET A 181 4.60 18.43 22.49
C MET A 181 5.92 17.88 23.02
N PRO A 182 6.68 18.66 23.81
CA PRO A 182 7.89 18.15 24.43
C PRO A 182 7.53 17.03 25.41
N LEU A 183 8.34 15.96 25.42
CA LEU A 183 8.20 14.85 26.34
C LEU A 183 9.25 14.96 27.45
N GLY A 184 8.85 14.65 28.69
CA GLY A 184 9.76 14.56 29.80
C GLY A 184 10.19 15.93 30.43
N GLU A 185 9.42 17.00 30.24
CA GLU A 185 9.67 18.28 30.91
C GLU A 185 9.56 18.17 32.45
N ASP A 186 8.81 17.15 32.90
CA ASP A 186 8.64 16.82 34.33
C ASP A 186 9.72 15.83 34.83
N ALA A 187 10.63 15.37 33.96
CA ALA A 187 11.71 14.46 34.37
C ALA A 187 12.73 15.16 35.25
N ILE A 188 12.92 14.61 36.44
CA ILE A 188 13.93 15.07 37.41
C ILE A 188 15.00 14.02 37.65
N LYS A 189 16.21 14.48 37.93
CA LYS A 189 17.29 13.55 38.30
C LYS A 189 17.00 12.96 39.67
N GLY A 190 17.04 11.60 39.74
CA GLY A 190 16.89 10.92 41.03
C GLY A 190 18.00 11.23 42.02
N ALA A 191 17.76 11.01 43.33
CA ALA A 191 18.71 11.28 44.40
C ALA A 191 20.08 10.64 44.16
N ASN A 192 20.10 9.37 43.72
CA ASN A 192 21.33 8.63 43.44
C ASN A 192 22.19 9.21 42.29
N TYR A 193 21.61 10.05 41.43
CA TYR A 193 22.36 10.74 40.39
C TYR A 193 23.17 11.92 40.92
N ASN A 194 22.63 12.64 41.91
CA ASN A 194 23.25 13.83 42.49
C ASN A 194 24.42 13.47 43.44
N GLU A 195 24.45 12.25 43.95
CA GLU A 195 25.51 11.73 44.83
C GLU A 195 26.76 11.25 44.08
N LYS A 196 26.70 11.10 42.76
CA LYS A 196 27.84 10.63 41.97
C LYS A 196 28.89 11.71 41.81
N GLN A 197 30.10 11.43 42.27
CA GLN A 197 31.26 12.29 42.13
C GLN A 197 31.85 12.33 40.72
N ASN A 198 31.60 11.27 39.94
CA ASN A 198 32.12 11.13 38.56
C ASN A 198 31.07 11.51 37.50
N PRO A 199 31.49 12.08 36.35
CA PRO A 199 30.60 12.39 35.27
C PRO A 199 29.96 11.09 34.73
N THR A 200 28.67 11.13 34.42
CA THR A 200 27.92 10.01 33.86
C THR A 200 27.77 10.19 32.35
N LEU A 201 28.26 9.24 31.56
CA LEU A 201 28.04 9.18 30.13
C LEU A 201 26.92 8.13 29.87
N THR A 202 25.84 8.57 29.23
CA THR A 202 24.79 7.68 28.75
C THR A 202 24.88 7.58 27.22
N VAL A 203 25.02 6.36 26.73
CA VAL A 203 25.01 6.08 25.29
C VAL A 203 23.69 5.39 24.94
N LEU A 204 22.86 6.06 24.16
CA LEU A 204 21.61 5.50 23.65
C LEU A 204 21.86 4.92 22.25
N VAL A 205 21.65 3.63 22.08
CA VAL A 205 21.73 2.94 20.78
C VAL A 205 20.33 2.53 20.37
N ILE A 206 19.82 3.17 19.32
CA ILE A 206 18.50 2.84 18.76
C ILE A 206 18.74 1.81 17.66
N GLY A 207 18.22 0.58 17.86
CA GLY A 207 18.29 -0.49 16.86
C GLY A 207 17.20 -0.32 15.80
N GLU A 208 17.48 -0.77 14.59
CA GLU A 208 16.52 -0.84 13.50
C GLU A 208 16.40 -2.28 13.02
N THR A 209 15.17 -2.70 12.66
CA THR A 209 14.84 -4.04 12.14
C THR A 209 15.27 -5.23 13.03
N ALA A 210 15.60 -4.97 14.29
CA ALA A 210 16.01 -6.00 15.26
C ALA A 210 14.77 -6.70 15.85
N ARG A 211 14.46 -7.91 15.34
CA ARG A 211 13.30 -8.70 15.81
C ARG A 211 13.64 -9.46 17.09
N SER A 212 12.89 -9.22 18.15
CA SER A 212 13.04 -9.90 19.43
C SER A 212 13.05 -11.44 19.32
N GLN A 213 12.23 -11.98 18.41
CA GLN A 213 12.16 -13.41 18.13
C GLN A 213 13.46 -14.03 17.61
N ASN A 214 14.36 -13.24 17.03
CA ASN A 214 15.62 -13.68 16.49
C ASN A 214 16.82 -13.39 17.41
N PHE A 215 16.57 -13.01 18.65
CA PHE A 215 17.60 -12.83 19.67
C PHE A 215 17.82 -14.13 20.42
N SER A 216 19.05 -14.65 20.44
CA SER A 216 19.43 -15.83 21.22
C SER A 216 19.20 -15.63 22.72
N LEU A 217 19.32 -14.41 23.22
CA LEU A 217 18.97 -14.01 24.59
C LEU A 217 17.49 -14.22 24.93
N ASN A 218 16.62 -14.33 23.92
CA ASN A 218 15.19 -14.58 24.07
C ASN A 218 14.79 -16.03 23.72
N GLY A 219 15.77 -16.93 23.54
CA GLY A 219 15.53 -18.34 23.25
C GLY A 219 15.52 -18.71 21.77
N TYR A 220 16.08 -17.89 20.91
CA TYR A 220 16.28 -18.25 19.49
C TYR A 220 17.42 -19.28 19.36
N ASP A 221 17.21 -20.34 18.56
CA ASP A 221 18.12 -21.48 18.43
C ASP A 221 19.51 -21.13 17.87
N ARG A 222 19.62 -20.04 17.09
CA ARG A 222 20.89 -19.54 16.57
C ARG A 222 21.48 -18.52 17.54
N ASP A 223 22.79 -18.59 17.76
CA ASP A 223 23.51 -17.57 18.54
C ASP A 223 23.66 -16.28 17.72
N THR A 224 22.71 -15.38 17.87
CA THR A 224 22.67 -14.08 17.20
C THR A 224 23.22 -12.94 18.04
N ASN A 225 23.45 -13.17 19.34
CA ASN A 225 23.93 -12.16 20.28
C ASN A 225 25.16 -12.63 21.10
N PRO A 226 26.22 -13.23 20.45
CA PRO A 226 27.30 -13.88 21.18
C PRO A 226 28.10 -12.94 22.07
N MET A 227 28.22 -11.68 21.68
CA MET A 227 28.92 -10.67 22.49
C MET A 227 28.09 -10.19 23.67
N LEU A 228 26.77 -10.02 23.48
CA LEU A 228 25.88 -9.54 24.55
C LEU A 228 25.67 -10.62 25.61
N SER A 229 25.67 -11.90 25.25
CA SER A 229 25.52 -13.02 26.19
C SER A 229 26.67 -13.13 27.20
N GLN A 230 27.84 -12.55 26.86
CA GLN A 230 29.01 -12.54 27.76
C GLN A 230 28.97 -11.42 28.80
N TRP A 231 28.04 -10.47 28.66
CA TRP A 231 27.95 -9.32 29.55
C TRP A 231 26.75 -9.44 30.47
N SER A 232 26.88 -8.94 31.69
CA SER A 232 25.76 -8.86 32.64
C SER A 232 24.83 -7.71 32.20
N ILE A 233 23.91 -8.03 31.30
CA ILE A 233 22.93 -7.05 30.77
C ILE A 233 21.55 -7.30 31.37
N LEU A 234 20.73 -6.24 31.37
CA LEU A 234 19.30 -6.33 31.64
C LEU A 234 18.58 -6.52 30.31
N ASN A 235 18.05 -7.73 30.07
CA ASN A 235 17.29 -8.04 28.87
C ASN A 235 15.78 -7.96 29.18
N PHE A 236 15.07 -7.05 28.50
CA PHE A 236 13.63 -6.88 28.63
C PHE A 236 12.91 -7.66 27.52
N GLY A 237 12.57 -8.94 27.77
CA GLY A 237 11.98 -9.84 26.78
C GLY A 237 10.56 -9.46 26.30
N ASN A 238 9.82 -8.68 27.08
CA ASN A 238 8.41 -8.32 26.82
C ASN A 238 8.23 -6.87 26.38
N VAL A 239 9.12 -6.36 25.55
CA VAL A 239 8.98 -5.02 24.97
C VAL A 239 8.33 -5.14 23.59
N SER A 240 7.24 -4.40 23.37
CA SER A 240 6.59 -4.29 22.06
C SER A 240 6.80 -2.90 21.49
N SER A 241 7.08 -2.83 20.19
CA SER A 241 7.12 -1.59 19.43
C SER A 241 5.73 -1.25 18.90
N CYS A 242 5.37 0.04 18.90
CA CYS A 242 4.16 0.55 18.26
C CYS A 242 4.34 0.72 16.73
N GLY A 243 5.46 0.32 16.18
CA GLY A 243 5.87 0.52 14.81
C GLY A 243 7.00 1.55 14.68
N THR A 244 7.53 1.67 13.50
CA THR A 244 8.55 2.68 13.11
C THR A 244 7.91 3.83 12.37
#